data_668748870d3ac21f02d6bc8ed1762a1d
#
_entry.id   668748870d3ac21f02d6bc8ed1762a1d
#
_cell.length_a   1.000
_cell.length_b   1.000
_cell.length_c   1.000
_cell.angle_alpha   90.00
_cell.angle_beta   90.00
_cell.angle_gamma   90.00
#
_symmetry.space_group_name_H-M   'P 1'
#
loop_
_entity.id
_entity.type
_entity.pdbx_description
1 polymer ?
#
loop_
_entity_poly.entity_id
_entity_poly.type
_entity_poly.pdbx_seq_one_letter_code
_entity_poly.pdbx_strand_id
1 'polypeptide(L)'
;MGERKLDTEGCQGIRFKNVTPEVFSCMKEKLQNYGIEVSSGNSGLLEGNGIVAYFSWDGEANLVIEIKERSLNTYCGQVSGKLRSFVREC
;
A
#
# COMPACT_ATOMS: atom_id res chain seq x y z
N MET A 1 28.81 -1.84 -9.79
CA MET A 1 28.36 -1.79 -9.60
C MET A 1 27.59 -1.83 -9.04
N GLY A 2 27.17 -1.91 -8.90
CA GLY A 2 26.45 -2.04 -8.56
C GLY A 2 25.82 -1.97 -7.94
N GLU A 3 25.55 -1.91 -7.49
CA GLU A 3 24.88 -1.93 -6.99
C GLU A 3 23.88 -1.94 -6.66
N ARG A 4 23.43 -2.32 -6.22
CA ARG A 4 22.38 -2.57 -6.16
C ARG A 4 21.74 -2.42 -4.93
N LYS A 5 21.55 -1.55 -4.32
CA LYS A 5 20.81 -1.34 -3.27
C LYS A 5 19.46 -1.32 -3.71
N LEU A 6 19.22 -1.80 -4.77
CA LEU A 6 17.94 -1.80 -5.36
C LEU A 6 16.91 -2.51 -4.53
N ASP A 7 17.35 -3.45 -3.71
CA ASP A 7 16.41 -4.26 -2.96
C ASP A 7 15.62 -3.47 -1.95
N THR A 8 16.11 -2.29 -1.56
CA THR A 8 15.40 -1.49 -0.60
C THR A 8 14.62 -0.36 -1.24
N GLU A 9 14.63 -0.29 -2.56
CA GLU A 9 13.90 0.76 -3.24
C GLU A 9 12.41 0.44 -3.27
N GLY A 10 11.62 1.43 -3.61
CA GLY A 10 10.19 1.27 -3.69
C GLY A 10 9.76 0.40 -4.85
N CYS A 11 8.47 0.26 -4.99
CA CYS A 11 7.87 -0.48 -6.07
C CYS A 11 7.08 0.47 -6.94
N GLN A 12 6.75 0.01 -8.13
CA GLN A 12 5.89 0.78 -9.01
C GLN A 12 4.56 1.04 -8.33
N GLY A 13 3.96 2.18 -8.64
CA GLY A 13 2.68 2.51 -8.09
C GLY A 13 1.63 1.49 -8.50
N ILE A 14 0.73 1.20 -7.58
CA ILE A 14 -0.33 0.25 -7.80
C ILE A 14 -1.63 1.03 -7.82
N ARG A 15 -2.44 0.81 -8.87
CA ARG A 15 -3.70 1.51 -9.01
C ARG A 15 -4.84 0.55 -8.81
N PHE A 16 -5.80 0.97 -8.01
CA PHE A 16 -7.01 0.20 -7.76
C PHE A 16 -8.20 1.01 -8.23
N LYS A 17 -9.12 0.35 -8.90
CA LYS A 17 -10.35 0.97 -9.34
C LYS A 17 -11.51 0.46 -8.52
N ASN A 18 -12.60 1.22 -8.54
CA ASN A 18 -13.82 0.82 -7.83
C ASN A 18 -13.63 0.74 -6.32
N VAL A 19 -12.72 1.56 -5.80
CA VAL A 19 -12.50 1.64 -4.36
C VAL A 19 -13.48 2.69 -3.81
N THR A 20 -14.66 2.23 -3.47
CA THR A 20 -15.71 3.08 -2.91
C THR A 20 -15.30 3.52 -1.52
N PRO A 21 -16.00 4.51 -0.93
CA PRO A 21 -15.69 4.90 0.44
C PRO A 21 -15.74 3.74 1.43
N GLU A 22 -16.67 2.82 1.25
CA GLU A 22 -16.75 1.66 2.12
C GLU A 22 -15.54 0.75 1.96
N VAL A 23 -15.12 0.53 0.72
CA VAL A 23 -13.95 -0.29 0.44
C VAL A 23 -12.70 0.38 1.00
N PHE A 24 -12.60 1.69 0.84
CA PHE A 24 -11.45 2.43 1.33
C PHE A 24 -11.33 2.31 2.86
N SER A 25 -12.44 2.50 3.58
CA SER A 25 -12.46 2.34 5.02
C SER A 25 -12.08 0.93 5.43
N CYS A 26 -12.62 -0.05 4.72
CA CYS A 26 -12.34 -1.45 5.00
C CYS A 26 -10.87 -1.75 4.81
N MET A 27 -10.26 -1.24 3.74
CA MET A 27 -8.84 -1.43 3.50
C MET A 27 -8.00 -0.84 4.62
N LYS A 28 -8.35 0.36 5.09
CA LYS A 28 -7.60 0.97 6.18
C LYS A 28 -7.64 0.10 7.42
N GLU A 29 -8.80 -0.43 7.72
CA GLU A 29 -8.98 -1.30 8.87
C GLU A 29 -8.13 -2.56 8.75
N LYS A 30 -8.13 -3.17 7.56
CA LYS A 30 -7.35 -4.37 7.35
C LYS A 30 -5.86 -4.09 7.45
N LEU A 31 -5.41 -2.96 6.93
CA LEU A 31 -4.01 -2.58 7.06
C LEU A 31 -3.62 -2.38 8.52
N GLN A 32 -4.47 -1.73 9.28
CA GLN A 32 -4.20 -1.52 10.70
C GLN A 32 -4.15 -2.84 11.45
N ASN A 33 -5.05 -3.74 11.12
CA ASN A 33 -5.04 -5.07 11.75
C ASN A 33 -3.80 -5.87 11.37
N TYR A 34 -3.22 -5.54 10.23
CA TYR A 34 -2.01 -6.21 9.77
C TYR A 34 -0.75 -5.57 10.37
N GLY A 35 -0.90 -4.53 11.20
CA GLY A 35 0.24 -3.89 11.84
C GLY A 35 0.79 -2.70 11.09
N ILE A 36 0.04 -2.16 10.16
CA ILE A 36 0.48 -1.01 9.38
C ILE A 36 -0.27 0.22 9.87
N GLU A 37 0.47 1.28 10.17
CA GLU A 37 -0.13 2.54 10.55
C GLU A 37 -0.58 3.26 9.30
N VAL A 38 -1.77 3.82 9.36
CA VAL A 38 -2.40 4.48 8.21
C VAL A 38 -2.75 5.89 8.60
N SER A 39 -2.28 6.86 7.83
CA SER A 39 -2.65 8.25 8.05
C SER A 39 -4.14 8.42 7.82
N SER A 40 -4.75 9.33 8.56
CA SER A 40 -6.15 9.64 8.33
C SER A 40 -6.29 10.47 7.06
N GLY A 41 -7.49 10.48 6.49
CA GLY A 41 -7.73 11.25 5.28
C GLY A 41 -7.61 10.40 4.05
N ASN A 42 -7.65 11.08 2.90
CA ASN A 42 -7.69 10.41 1.61
C ASN A 42 -6.30 10.20 1.02
N SER A 43 -5.28 10.76 1.63
CA SER A 43 -3.91 10.53 1.21
C SER A 43 -2.99 10.63 2.40
N GLY A 44 -1.85 9.98 2.31
CA GLY A 44 -0.89 10.00 3.41
C GLY A 44 0.04 8.83 3.36
N LEU A 45 0.51 8.43 4.54
CA LEU A 45 1.52 7.40 4.67
C LEU A 45 0.93 6.10 5.20
N LEU A 46 1.51 5.02 4.72
CA LEU A 46 1.33 3.68 5.28
C LEU A 46 2.69 3.24 5.78
N GLU A 47 2.76 2.80 7.02
CA GLU A 47 4.06 2.47 7.60
C GLU A 47 3.92 1.29 8.54
N GLY A 48 4.74 0.28 8.34
CA GLY A 48 4.74 -0.88 9.20
C GLY A 48 5.21 -2.11 8.44
N ASN A 49 5.57 -3.14 9.19
CA ASN A 49 6.01 -4.42 8.63
C ASN A 49 7.12 -4.27 7.59
N GLY A 50 8.01 -3.29 7.80
CA GLY A 50 9.14 -3.10 6.90
C GLY A 50 8.78 -2.36 5.62
N ILE A 51 7.63 -1.73 5.58
CA ILE A 51 7.15 -1.05 4.38
C ILE A 51 6.83 0.39 4.71
N VAL A 52 7.21 1.29 3.81
CA VAL A 52 6.79 2.69 3.85
C VAL A 52 6.18 2.99 2.49
N ALA A 53 4.97 3.48 2.49
CA ALA A 53 4.25 3.74 1.25
C ALA A 53 3.40 4.99 1.38
N TYR A 54 3.04 5.52 0.23
CA TYR A 54 2.09 6.62 0.12
C TYR A 54 0.82 6.10 -0.49
N PHE A 55 -0.30 6.59 -0.03
CA PHE A 55 -1.56 6.29 -0.68
C PHE A 55 -2.26 7.60 -1.04
N SER A 56 -3.04 7.55 -2.10
CA SER A 56 -3.82 8.69 -2.55
C SER A 56 -5.10 8.18 -3.17
N TRP A 57 -6.22 8.58 -2.60
CA TRP A 57 -7.55 8.16 -3.05
C TRP A 57 -8.30 9.41 -3.49
N ASP A 58 -8.98 9.31 -4.63
CA ASP A 58 -9.64 10.48 -5.20
C ASP A 58 -11.00 10.80 -4.54
N GLY A 59 -11.37 10.02 -3.54
CA GLY A 59 -12.62 10.23 -2.84
C GLY A 59 -13.81 9.55 -3.48
N GLU A 60 -13.63 8.89 -4.60
CA GLU A 60 -14.73 8.28 -5.33
C GLU A 60 -14.49 6.81 -5.64
N ALA A 61 -13.42 6.50 -6.35
CA ALA A 61 -13.22 5.14 -6.81
C ALA A 61 -11.78 4.78 -7.11
N ASN A 62 -10.88 5.72 -7.20
CA ASN A 62 -9.52 5.44 -7.64
C ASN A 62 -8.54 5.62 -6.51
N LEU A 63 -7.78 4.57 -6.23
CA LEU A 63 -6.78 4.57 -5.18
C LEU A 63 -5.44 4.21 -5.80
N VAL A 64 -4.41 5.00 -5.47
CA VAL A 64 -3.05 4.72 -5.89
C VAL A 64 -2.22 4.51 -4.64
N ILE A 65 -1.42 3.45 -4.62
CA ILE A 65 -0.50 3.19 -3.54
C ILE A 65 0.89 3.07 -4.12
N GLU A 66 1.80 3.86 -3.59
CA GLU A 66 3.18 3.89 -4.07
C GLU A 66 4.09 3.45 -2.95
N ILE A 67 4.77 2.33 -3.13
CA ILE A 67 5.68 1.80 -2.13
C ILE A 67 7.00 2.57 -2.23
N LYS A 68 7.35 3.26 -1.17
CA LYS A 68 8.59 4.04 -1.15
C LYS A 68 9.77 3.23 -0.66
N GLU A 69 9.54 2.38 0.33
CA GLU A 69 10.59 1.53 0.89
C GLU A 69 10.00 0.19 1.26
N ARG A 70 10.83 -0.82 1.20
CA ARG A 70 10.44 -2.15 1.64
C ARG A 70 11.66 -2.85 2.21
N SER A 71 11.42 -3.83 3.07
CA SER A 71 12.53 -4.57 3.65
C SER A 71 13.12 -5.49 2.59
N LEU A 72 14.34 -5.93 2.85
CA LEU A 72 15.05 -6.80 1.90
C LEU A 72 14.34 -8.12 1.69
N ASN A 73 13.57 -8.56 2.68
CA ASN A 73 12.88 -9.84 2.58
C ASN A 73 11.50 -9.73 1.97
N THR A 74 11.13 -8.56 1.52
CA THR A 74 9.79 -8.32 0.99
C THR A 74 9.88 -7.96 -0.47
N TYR A 75 9.14 -8.66 -1.30
CA TYR A 75 9.13 -8.41 -2.73
C TYR A 75 7.92 -7.60 -3.12
N CYS A 76 8.07 -6.82 -4.20
CA CYS A 76 6.97 -6.00 -4.67
C CYS A 76 5.72 -6.81 -4.96
N GLY A 77 5.91 -8.00 -5.52
CA GLY A 77 4.77 -8.87 -5.80
C GLY A 77 4.03 -9.29 -4.56
N GLN A 78 4.76 -9.52 -3.46
CA GLN A 78 4.12 -9.87 -2.20
C GLN A 78 3.29 -8.72 -1.67
N VAL A 79 3.83 -7.51 -1.73
CA VAL A 79 3.12 -6.34 -1.23
C VAL A 79 1.87 -6.08 -2.05
N SER A 80 2.02 -6.06 -3.37
CA SER A 80 0.87 -5.79 -4.23
C SER A 80 -0.18 -6.90 -4.12
N GLY A 81 0.26 -8.14 -3.98
CA GLY A 81 -0.67 -9.23 -3.80
C GLY A 81 -1.48 -9.10 -2.52
N LYS A 82 -0.82 -8.71 -1.45
CA LYS A 82 -1.50 -8.53 -0.17
C LYS A 82 -2.50 -7.39 -0.26
N LEU A 83 -2.11 -6.28 -0.89
CA LEU A 83 -3.00 -5.14 -1.04
C LEU A 83 -4.22 -5.50 -1.88
N ARG A 84 -4.01 -6.24 -2.96
CA ARG A 84 -5.13 -6.67 -3.79
C ARG A 84 -6.06 -7.59 -3.02
N SER A 85 -5.49 -8.42 -2.17
CA SER A 85 -6.27 -9.31 -1.34
C SER A 85 -7.17 -8.51 -0.39
N PHE A 86 -6.62 -7.47 0.22
CA PHE A 86 -7.40 -6.60 1.11
C PHE A 86 -8.56 -5.96 0.37
N VAL A 87 -8.31 -5.46 -0.84
CA VAL A 87 -9.38 -4.85 -1.63
C VAL A 87 -10.44 -5.89 -1.95
N ARG A 88 -10.01 -7.09 -2.30
CA ARG A 88 -10.95 -8.13 -2.70
C ARG A 88 -11.81 -8.58 -1.53
N GLU A 89 -11.25 -8.56 -0.34
CA GLU A 89 -11.99 -8.96 0.85
C GLU A 89 -12.97 -7.90 1.33
N CYS A 90 -12.85 -6.73 0.80
CA CYS A 90 -13.76 -5.66 1.12
C CYS A 90 -14.82 -5.51 0.05
#